data_d12566097f2cf298392d7776931f8a8c
#
_entry.id   d12566097f2cf298392d7776931f8a8c
#
_cell.length_a   1.000
_cell.length_b   1.000
_cell.length_c   1.000
_cell.angle_alpha   90.00
_cell.angle_beta   90.00
_cell.angle_gamma   90.00
#
_symmetry.space_group_name_H-M   'P 1'
#
loop_
_entity.id
_entity.type
_entity.pdbx_description
1 polymer ?
#
loop_
_entity_poly.entity_id
_entity_poly.type
_entity_poly.pdbx_seq_one_letter_code
_entity_poly.pdbx_strand_id
1 'polypeptide(L)'
;MNRQRPSRERTRVSAAAAVLFVTTLVAGCSSDDEPTKAAPASTDRAEVVAALVQDVILPANASAATGAAAASTAIGELCESPDSTRLEAARSAVATAWGAWRATDSFDVGPAMQRRSSSVVSYKVDVAKVDATLAGSPPTDPETVRNRTSSSLRGYGAAWHLLTADAAAFSAVPARCAYLSAVMSVIADETATVDDGWTTGLDGAAPYSDTATGVGDDALSPTDMIDSLVNMQLSQLESTSKLLTAESELAPGADSDLPVGEMFQFVAQLRGIGESYSALDALLTPRVSEAVAERIAVVEELLADDATEPSETPPTADRAKAVAAAVEELRVTIATEVVSALDVTISFSENDGDS
;
A
#
# COMPACT_ATOMS: atom_id res chain seq x y z
N MET A 1 32.97 -28.98 -41.20
CA MET A 1 31.74 -29.43 -41.86
C MET A 1 30.79 -28.25 -41.93
N ASN A 2 30.65 -27.77 -43.16
CA ASN A 2 29.95 -26.55 -43.54
C ASN A 2 28.46 -26.89 -43.75
N ARG A 3 27.52 -26.17 -43.10
CA ARG A 3 26.10 -26.22 -43.51
C ARG A 3 25.61 -24.79 -43.76
N GLN A 4 25.41 -24.54 -45.04
CA GLN A 4 24.81 -23.34 -45.62
C GLN A 4 23.35 -23.19 -45.24
N ARG A 5 22.93 -21.93 -44.96
CA ARG A 5 21.54 -21.50 -44.84
C ARG A 5 21.01 -21.10 -46.23
N PRO A 6 19.76 -21.44 -46.58
CA PRO A 6 19.11 -20.88 -47.75
C PRO A 6 18.44 -19.53 -47.45
N SER A 7 18.67 -18.59 -48.36
CA SER A 7 18.00 -17.29 -48.48
C SER A 7 16.56 -17.48 -48.97
N ARG A 8 15.61 -16.79 -48.36
CA ARG A 8 14.24 -16.64 -48.87
C ARG A 8 14.05 -15.25 -49.45
N GLU A 9 13.80 -15.24 -50.74
CA GLU A 9 13.40 -14.10 -51.56
C GLU A 9 12.07 -13.52 -51.10
N ARG A 10 12.00 -12.18 -51.02
CA ARG A 10 10.78 -11.43 -50.80
C ARG A 10 10.17 -11.06 -52.16
N THR A 11 9.03 -11.61 -52.46
CA THR A 11 8.19 -11.19 -53.59
C THR A 11 7.38 -9.96 -53.17
N ARG A 12 7.59 -8.85 -53.88
CA ARG A 12 6.78 -7.63 -53.80
C ARG A 12 5.59 -7.79 -54.72
N VAL A 13 4.38 -7.66 -54.16
CA VAL A 13 3.14 -7.49 -54.93
C VAL A 13 2.68 -6.07 -54.76
N SER A 14 2.73 -5.30 -55.83
CA SER A 14 2.13 -3.98 -55.96
C SER A 14 0.69 -4.16 -56.45
N ALA A 15 -0.27 -3.61 -55.68
CA ALA A 15 -1.64 -3.43 -56.16
C ALA A 15 -2.01 -1.94 -56.09
N ALA A 16 -2.17 -1.35 -57.27
CA ALA A 16 -2.75 -0.03 -57.45
C ALA A 16 -4.28 -0.17 -57.40
N ALA A 17 -4.97 0.67 -56.66
CA ALA A 17 -6.41 0.82 -56.76
C ALA A 17 -6.79 2.29 -56.77
N ALA A 18 -7.64 2.60 -57.71
CA ALA A 18 -8.04 3.90 -58.16
C ALA A 18 -8.98 4.67 -57.19
N VAL A 19 -8.78 5.96 -57.20
CA VAL A 19 -9.65 6.96 -56.51
C VAL A 19 -10.86 7.25 -57.37
N LEU A 20 -12.07 7.07 -56.80
CA LEU A 20 -13.31 7.63 -57.34
C LEU A 20 -13.82 8.69 -56.36
N PHE A 21 -13.77 9.95 -56.82
CA PHE A 21 -14.44 11.08 -56.16
C PHE A 21 -15.93 11.05 -56.55
N VAL A 22 -16.78 11.02 -55.56
CA VAL A 22 -18.21 11.37 -55.67
C VAL A 22 -18.49 12.51 -54.75
N THR A 23 -18.66 13.70 -55.30
CA THR A 23 -19.16 14.89 -54.62
C THR A 23 -20.67 14.87 -54.65
N THR A 24 -21.31 14.77 -53.48
CA THR A 24 -22.71 15.12 -53.33
C THR A 24 -22.85 16.28 -52.32
N LEU A 25 -23.20 17.44 -52.90
CA LEU A 25 -23.69 18.59 -52.14
C LEU A 25 -25.14 18.26 -51.68
N VAL A 26 -25.38 18.26 -50.39
CA VAL A 26 -26.72 18.43 -49.82
C VAL A 26 -26.64 19.57 -48.82
N ALA A 27 -27.23 20.69 -49.21
CA ALA A 27 -27.57 21.78 -48.32
C ALA A 27 -28.84 21.39 -47.55
N GLY A 28 -28.71 21.32 -46.22
CA GLY A 28 -29.84 21.14 -45.28
C GLY A 28 -29.59 21.97 -44.06
N CYS A 29 -30.13 23.18 -43.99
CA CYS A 29 -30.28 23.93 -42.75
C CYS A 29 -31.38 23.27 -41.92
N SER A 30 -30.99 22.79 -40.75
CA SER A 30 -31.91 22.70 -39.61
C SER A 30 -31.10 23.02 -38.34
N SER A 31 -31.42 24.18 -37.81
CA SER A 31 -30.99 24.66 -36.52
C SER A 31 -31.78 23.90 -35.46
N ASP A 32 -31.22 22.84 -34.92
CA ASP A 32 -31.62 22.34 -33.62
C ASP A 32 -30.51 22.76 -32.65
N ASP A 33 -30.78 23.84 -31.91
CA ASP A 33 -30.05 24.23 -30.74
C ASP A 33 -30.23 23.15 -29.65
N GLU A 34 -29.48 22.05 -29.73
CA GLU A 34 -29.23 21.26 -28.53
C GLU A 34 -28.46 22.14 -27.54
N PRO A 35 -28.91 22.24 -26.29
CA PRO A 35 -28.13 22.96 -25.29
C PRO A 35 -26.79 22.28 -25.17
N THR A 36 -25.72 22.93 -25.64
CA THR A 36 -24.34 22.52 -25.43
C THR A 36 -24.18 22.38 -23.93
N LYS A 37 -24.18 21.11 -23.45
CA LYS A 37 -23.89 20.78 -22.06
C LYS A 37 -22.52 21.41 -21.80
N ALA A 38 -22.50 22.49 -20.99
CA ALA A 38 -21.27 23.14 -20.62
C ALA A 38 -20.29 22.04 -20.15
N ALA A 39 -19.10 22.00 -20.74
CA ALA A 39 -18.06 21.14 -20.24
C ALA A 39 -17.92 21.45 -18.74
N PRO A 40 -17.82 20.44 -17.86
CA PRO A 40 -17.59 20.70 -16.45
C PRO A 40 -16.39 21.63 -16.34
N ALA A 41 -16.48 22.64 -15.47
CA ALA A 41 -15.38 23.54 -15.17
C ALA A 41 -14.15 22.67 -14.91
N SER A 42 -13.02 22.96 -15.58
CA SER A 42 -11.80 22.19 -15.40
C SER A 42 -11.44 22.24 -13.91
N THR A 43 -11.65 21.13 -13.20
CA THR A 43 -11.24 21.02 -11.80
C THR A 43 -9.73 21.19 -11.74
N ASP A 44 -9.26 22.09 -10.90
CA ASP A 44 -7.83 22.34 -10.77
C ASP A 44 -7.18 21.14 -10.06
N ARG A 45 -6.28 20.45 -10.76
CA ARG A 45 -5.52 19.33 -10.19
C ARG A 45 -4.77 19.73 -8.94
N ALA A 46 -4.27 20.96 -8.86
CA ALA A 46 -3.56 21.46 -7.68
C ALA A 46 -4.48 21.53 -6.45
N GLU A 47 -5.72 21.95 -6.61
CA GLU A 47 -6.70 21.97 -5.51
C GLU A 47 -7.00 20.55 -5.03
N VAL A 48 -7.16 19.59 -5.95
CA VAL A 48 -7.44 18.19 -5.59
C VAL A 48 -6.25 17.53 -4.91
N VAL A 49 -5.03 17.76 -5.39
CA VAL A 49 -3.81 17.25 -4.73
C VAL A 49 -3.62 17.89 -3.35
N ALA A 50 -3.90 19.19 -3.21
CA ALA A 50 -3.86 19.84 -1.90
C ALA A 50 -4.89 19.23 -0.93
N ALA A 51 -6.12 18.96 -1.37
CA ALA A 51 -7.13 18.27 -0.57
C ALA A 51 -6.70 16.84 -0.21
N LEU A 52 -6.16 16.06 -1.16
CA LEU A 52 -5.61 14.73 -0.90
C LEU A 52 -4.53 14.76 0.19
N VAL A 53 -3.60 15.70 0.12
CA VAL A 53 -2.55 15.86 1.13
C VAL A 53 -3.15 16.25 2.48
N GLN A 54 -4.02 17.24 2.53
CA GLN A 54 -4.54 17.81 3.79
C GLN A 54 -5.58 16.89 4.47
N ASP A 55 -6.46 16.25 3.69
CA ASP A 55 -7.62 15.55 4.22
C ASP A 55 -7.41 14.03 4.31
N VAL A 56 -6.41 13.48 3.62
CA VAL A 56 -6.13 12.03 3.60
C VAL A 56 -4.71 11.74 4.13
N ILE A 57 -3.67 12.26 3.48
CA ILE A 57 -2.30 11.83 3.75
C ILE A 57 -1.82 12.29 5.14
N LEU A 58 -1.98 13.57 5.48
CA LEU A 58 -1.57 14.10 6.78
C LEU A 58 -2.34 13.44 7.94
N PRO A 59 -3.69 13.32 7.91
CA PRO A 59 -4.43 12.63 8.95
C PRO A 59 -4.04 11.15 9.12
N ALA A 60 -3.76 10.43 8.03
CA ALA A 60 -3.34 9.04 8.10
C ALA A 60 -1.96 8.87 8.76
N ASN A 61 -0.97 9.71 8.40
CA ASN A 61 0.35 9.68 9.05
C ASN A 61 0.26 10.05 10.54
N ALA A 62 -0.52 11.09 10.90
CA ALA A 62 -0.79 11.44 12.29
C ALA A 62 -1.47 10.30 13.07
N SER A 63 -2.41 9.59 12.43
CA SER A 63 -3.07 8.42 13.01
C SER A 63 -2.10 7.27 13.26
N ALA A 64 -1.20 6.99 12.30
CA ALA A 64 -0.15 5.99 12.45
C ALA A 64 0.80 6.31 13.61
N ALA A 65 1.27 7.56 13.71
CA ALA A 65 2.15 8.01 14.79
C ALA A 65 1.47 7.95 16.17
N THR A 66 0.24 8.47 16.26
CA THR A 66 -0.55 8.45 17.51
C THR A 66 -0.87 7.03 17.93
N GLY A 67 -1.28 6.17 16.99
CA GLY A 67 -1.56 4.76 17.23
C GLY A 67 -0.35 4.01 17.76
N ALA A 68 0.83 4.21 17.15
CA ALA A 68 2.08 3.58 17.60
C ALA A 68 2.47 4.01 19.02
N ALA A 69 2.31 5.29 19.36
CA ALA A 69 2.56 5.79 20.71
C ALA A 69 1.59 5.17 21.74
N ALA A 70 0.30 5.05 21.39
CA ALA A 70 -0.71 4.40 22.23
C ALA A 70 -0.41 2.90 22.43
N ALA A 71 0.01 2.19 21.38
CA ALA A 71 0.41 0.79 21.44
C ALA A 71 1.64 0.60 22.35
N SER A 72 2.64 1.48 22.23
CA SER A 72 3.82 1.47 23.10
C SER A 72 3.42 1.65 24.59
N THR A 73 2.47 2.54 24.88
CA THR A 73 1.93 2.75 26.22
C THR A 73 1.22 1.50 26.76
N ALA A 74 0.32 0.91 25.97
CA ALA A 74 -0.41 -0.31 26.35
C ALA A 74 0.52 -1.49 26.64
N ILE A 75 1.62 -1.61 25.88
CA ILE A 75 2.66 -2.61 26.13
C ILE A 75 3.40 -2.33 27.44
N GLY A 76 3.71 -1.07 27.74
CA GLY A 76 4.28 -0.67 29.02
C GLY A 76 3.40 -1.14 30.19
N GLU A 77 2.10 -0.87 30.13
CA GLU A 77 1.11 -1.29 31.14
C GLU A 77 1.03 -2.83 31.28
N LEU A 78 1.04 -3.56 30.15
CA LEU A 78 1.09 -5.03 30.14
C LEU A 78 2.35 -5.52 30.86
N CYS A 79 3.50 -4.93 30.57
CA CYS A 79 4.78 -5.36 31.11
C CYS A 79 4.95 -5.01 32.61
N GLU A 80 4.34 -3.94 33.08
CA GLU A 80 4.33 -3.59 34.50
C GLU A 80 3.49 -4.56 35.34
N SER A 81 2.35 -5.02 34.78
CA SER A 81 1.43 -5.90 35.50
C SER A 81 0.70 -6.83 34.53
N PRO A 82 1.33 -7.94 34.11
CA PRO A 82 0.77 -8.85 33.13
C PRO A 82 -0.51 -9.53 33.62
N ASP A 83 -1.61 -9.27 32.90
CA ASP A 83 -2.90 -9.96 33.05
C ASP A 83 -3.60 -10.08 31.69
N SER A 84 -4.69 -10.85 31.61
CA SER A 84 -5.42 -11.08 30.37
C SER A 84 -6.06 -9.81 29.81
N THR A 85 -6.51 -8.89 30.67
CA THR A 85 -7.14 -7.64 30.24
C THR A 85 -6.14 -6.71 29.60
N ARG A 86 -4.94 -6.57 30.19
CA ARG A 86 -3.87 -5.76 29.63
C ARG A 86 -3.28 -6.39 28.36
N LEU A 87 -3.19 -7.73 28.30
CA LEU A 87 -2.78 -8.41 27.08
C LEU A 87 -3.73 -8.13 25.93
N GLU A 88 -5.05 -8.21 26.18
CA GLU A 88 -6.05 -7.89 25.16
C GLU A 88 -5.99 -6.42 24.74
N ALA A 89 -5.83 -5.50 25.70
CA ALA A 89 -5.65 -4.08 25.41
C ALA A 89 -4.40 -3.81 24.55
N ALA A 90 -3.27 -4.48 24.86
CA ALA A 90 -2.04 -4.35 24.09
C ALA A 90 -2.20 -4.91 22.68
N ARG A 91 -2.85 -6.06 22.51
CA ARG A 91 -3.17 -6.64 21.18
C ARG A 91 -4.03 -5.69 20.36
N SER A 92 -5.12 -5.19 20.94
CA SER A 92 -6.01 -4.25 20.25
C SER A 92 -5.29 -2.96 19.84
N ALA A 93 -4.45 -2.41 20.73
CA ALA A 93 -3.68 -1.21 20.45
C ALA A 93 -2.64 -1.44 19.32
N VAL A 94 -1.92 -2.57 19.34
CA VAL A 94 -0.97 -2.93 18.30
C VAL A 94 -1.66 -3.18 16.96
N ALA A 95 -2.79 -3.91 16.93
CA ALA A 95 -3.57 -4.12 15.71
C ALA A 95 -4.05 -2.79 15.12
N THR A 96 -4.61 -1.89 15.96
CA THR A 96 -5.05 -0.57 15.53
C THR A 96 -3.90 0.26 14.94
N ALA A 97 -2.75 0.30 15.62
CA ALA A 97 -1.58 1.02 15.16
C ALA A 97 -1.01 0.44 13.85
N TRP A 98 -0.97 -0.88 13.74
CA TRP A 98 -0.52 -1.56 12.53
C TRP A 98 -1.44 -1.28 11.34
N GLY A 99 -2.77 -1.36 11.55
CA GLY A 99 -3.74 -0.99 10.52
C GLY A 99 -3.60 0.48 10.08
N ALA A 100 -3.41 1.41 11.03
CA ALA A 100 -3.18 2.81 10.70
C ALA A 100 -1.90 3.02 9.86
N TRP A 101 -0.80 2.33 10.21
CA TRP A 101 0.42 2.35 9.40
C TRP A 101 0.19 1.76 7.99
N ARG A 102 -0.50 0.62 7.89
CA ARG A 102 -0.73 -0.04 6.59
C ARG A 102 -1.63 0.78 5.67
N ALA A 103 -2.54 1.58 6.21
CA ALA A 103 -3.32 2.52 5.40
C ALA A 103 -2.42 3.57 4.71
N THR A 104 -1.29 3.96 5.33
CA THR A 104 -0.34 4.91 4.72
C THR A 104 0.43 4.32 3.54
N ASP A 105 0.53 3.00 3.40
CA ASP A 105 1.20 2.37 2.25
C ASP A 105 0.53 2.73 0.92
N SER A 106 -0.78 3.04 0.93
CA SER A 106 -1.51 3.47 -0.26
C SER A 106 -1.00 4.80 -0.85
N PHE A 107 -0.19 5.54 -0.09
CA PHE A 107 0.51 6.77 -0.47
C PHE A 107 1.93 6.81 0.11
N ASP A 108 2.66 5.68 0.05
CA ASP A 108 4.07 5.57 0.47
C ASP A 108 4.99 6.38 -0.48
N VAL A 109 4.83 7.69 -0.42
CA VAL A 109 5.65 8.69 -1.09
C VAL A 109 6.33 9.56 -0.03
N GLY A 110 7.37 10.28 -0.42
CA GLY A 110 8.03 11.23 0.47
C GLY A 110 8.78 10.60 1.66
N PRO A 111 8.53 11.05 2.90
CA PRO A 111 9.35 10.70 4.06
C PRO A 111 9.47 9.19 4.32
N ALA A 112 8.38 8.43 4.24
CA ALA A 112 8.39 6.99 4.51
C ALA A 112 9.25 6.24 3.49
N MET A 113 9.11 6.54 2.20
CA MET A 113 9.91 5.96 1.13
C MET A 113 11.38 6.37 1.23
N GLN A 114 11.68 7.66 1.43
CA GLN A 114 13.05 8.17 1.56
C GLN A 114 13.81 7.52 2.71
N ARG A 115 13.15 7.26 3.82
CA ARG A 115 13.70 6.61 5.00
C ARG A 115 13.67 5.08 4.94
N ARG A 116 12.97 4.51 3.97
CA ARG A 116 12.69 3.06 3.89
C ARG A 116 12.00 2.55 5.16
N SER A 117 11.04 3.32 5.67
CA SER A 117 10.39 3.08 6.95
C SER A 117 9.69 1.72 7.01
N SER A 118 9.17 1.22 5.89
CA SER A 118 8.59 -0.14 5.80
C SER A 118 9.56 -1.23 6.22
N SER A 119 10.88 -1.07 5.98
CA SER A 119 11.89 -2.03 6.46
C SER A 119 12.12 -2.01 7.97
N VAL A 120 11.65 -0.96 8.64
CA VAL A 120 11.74 -0.80 10.10
C VAL A 120 10.44 -1.23 10.77
N VAL A 121 9.30 -0.85 10.19
CA VAL A 121 7.98 -0.89 10.82
C VAL A 121 7.16 -2.12 10.40
N SER A 122 7.22 -2.55 9.14
CA SER A 122 6.31 -3.56 8.60
C SER A 122 6.97 -4.62 7.70
N TYR A 123 8.27 -4.86 7.85
CA TYR A 123 8.93 -5.93 7.11
C TYR A 123 8.41 -7.32 7.49
N LYS A 124 8.41 -8.28 6.55
CA LYS A 124 8.02 -9.68 6.78
C LYS A 124 8.76 -10.25 8.00
N VAL A 125 8.02 -10.68 9.02
CA VAL A 125 8.60 -11.26 10.23
C VAL A 125 9.05 -12.70 9.97
N ASP A 126 10.18 -13.09 10.58
CA ASP A 126 10.62 -14.47 10.67
C ASP A 126 10.34 -14.97 12.09
N VAL A 127 9.17 -15.58 12.26
CA VAL A 127 8.65 -16.05 13.54
C VAL A 127 9.63 -16.99 14.24
N ALA A 128 10.20 -17.95 13.51
CA ALA A 128 11.16 -18.90 14.09
C ALA A 128 12.43 -18.20 14.61
N LYS A 129 12.90 -17.16 13.91
CA LYS A 129 14.04 -16.37 14.40
C LYS A 129 13.66 -15.47 15.57
N VAL A 130 12.43 -14.94 15.64
CA VAL A 130 11.95 -14.18 16.82
C VAL A 130 11.99 -15.08 18.04
N ASP A 131 11.46 -16.31 17.95
CA ASP A 131 11.47 -17.28 19.04
C ASP A 131 12.90 -17.68 19.47
N ALA A 132 13.78 -17.96 18.51
CA ALA A 132 15.17 -18.26 18.79
C ALA A 132 15.90 -17.08 19.45
N THR A 133 15.59 -15.85 19.02
CA THR A 133 16.14 -14.62 19.62
C THR A 133 15.67 -14.46 21.06
N LEU A 134 14.37 -14.66 21.30
CA LEU A 134 13.78 -14.59 22.64
C LEU A 134 14.35 -15.64 23.60
N ALA A 135 14.58 -16.88 23.11
CA ALA A 135 15.21 -17.95 23.89
C ALA A 135 16.68 -17.71 24.20
N GLY A 136 17.35 -16.88 23.44
CA GLY A 136 18.77 -16.55 23.60
C GLY A 136 19.01 -15.26 24.38
N SER A 137 19.38 -14.21 23.67
CA SER A 137 19.66 -12.89 24.22
C SER A 137 18.98 -11.82 23.38
N PRO A 138 17.69 -11.59 23.59
CA PRO A 138 16.95 -10.62 22.80
C PRO A 138 17.47 -9.20 23.02
N PRO A 139 17.43 -8.34 22.00
CA PRO A 139 17.75 -6.94 22.16
C PRO A 139 16.68 -6.27 23.05
N THR A 140 17.14 -5.51 24.05
CA THR A 140 16.27 -4.87 25.04
C THR A 140 16.32 -3.35 25.00
N ASP A 141 17.13 -2.80 24.11
CA ASP A 141 17.19 -1.37 23.89
C ASP A 141 16.83 -1.01 22.44
N PRO A 142 16.12 0.13 22.23
CA PRO A 142 15.65 0.54 20.91
C PRO A 142 16.77 0.77 19.89
N GLU A 143 17.94 1.26 20.31
CA GLU A 143 19.05 1.51 19.41
C GLU A 143 19.59 0.21 18.80
N THR A 144 19.74 -0.84 19.62
CA THR A 144 20.14 -2.17 19.15
C THR A 144 19.07 -2.76 18.21
N VAL A 145 17.78 -2.63 18.54
CA VAL A 145 16.68 -3.08 17.67
C VAL A 145 16.74 -2.36 16.33
N ARG A 146 16.92 -1.04 16.33
CA ARG A 146 16.95 -0.24 15.10
C ARG A 146 18.16 -0.56 14.22
N ASN A 147 19.36 -0.61 14.81
CA ASN A 147 20.62 -0.54 14.06
C ASN A 147 21.34 -1.88 13.90
N ARG A 148 21.05 -2.88 14.75
CA ARG A 148 21.77 -4.16 14.80
C ARG A 148 20.88 -5.38 14.64
N THR A 149 19.58 -5.21 14.59
CA THR A 149 18.62 -6.30 14.43
C THR A 149 18.13 -6.36 12.99
N SER A 150 18.03 -7.58 12.44
CA SER A 150 17.45 -7.79 11.11
C SER A 150 16.02 -7.23 11.03
N SER A 151 15.64 -6.70 9.88
CA SER A 151 14.26 -6.22 9.65
C SER A 151 13.20 -7.29 9.96
N SER A 152 13.50 -8.58 9.72
CA SER A 152 12.58 -9.69 10.03
C SER A 152 12.42 -10.01 11.52
N LEU A 153 13.15 -9.33 12.39
CA LEU A 153 13.10 -9.51 13.86
C LEU A 153 12.51 -8.27 14.57
N ARG A 154 12.01 -7.31 13.83
CA ARG A 154 11.42 -6.08 14.36
C ARG A 154 10.16 -5.70 13.59
N GLY A 155 9.54 -4.58 13.94
CA GLY A 155 8.32 -4.11 13.32
C GLY A 155 7.08 -4.77 13.90
N TYR A 156 5.92 -4.39 13.35
CA TYR A 156 4.62 -4.84 13.85
C TYR A 156 4.43 -6.35 13.85
N GLY A 157 4.94 -7.06 12.82
CA GLY A 157 4.84 -8.52 12.76
C GLY A 157 5.56 -9.21 13.93
N ALA A 158 6.75 -8.72 14.30
CA ALA A 158 7.47 -9.23 15.47
C ALA A 158 6.77 -8.88 16.80
N ALA A 159 6.25 -7.64 16.92
CA ALA A 159 5.47 -7.22 18.08
C ALA A 159 4.20 -8.06 18.24
N TRP A 160 3.47 -8.30 17.15
CA TRP A 160 2.28 -9.14 17.15
C TRP A 160 2.60 -10.57 17.58
N HIS A 161 3.61 -11.19 16.97
CA HIS A 161 4.03 -12.55 17.32
C HIS A 161 4.40 -12.66 18.82
N LEU A 162 5.11 -11.70 19.37
CA LEU A 162 5.42 -11.68 20.81
C LEU A 162 4.17 -11.59 21.69
N LEU A 163 3.07 -11.01 21.19
CA LEU A 163 1.78 -10.87 21.89
C LEU A 163 0.86 -12.09 21.73
N THR A 164 1.18 -13.09 20.91
CA THR A 164 0.38 -14.33 20.79
C THR A 164 0.49 -15.21 22.04
N ALA A 165 1.54 -15.05 22.84
CA ALA A 165 1.70 -15.72 24.12
C ALA A 165 0.61 -15.30 25.12
N ASP A 166 0.31 -16.18 26.09
CA ASP A 166 -0.59 -15.86 27.20
C ASP A 166 0.03 -14.86 28.20
N ALA A 167 -0.80 -14.26 29.07
CA ALA A 167 -0.34 -13.29 30.04
C ALA A 167 0.70 -13.85 31.03
N ALA A 168 0.66 -15.14 31.33
CA ALA A 168 1.61 -15.77 32.24
C ALA A 168 3.02 -15.80 31.66
N ALA A 169 3.15 -15.90 30.34
CA ALA A 169 4.46 -15.89 29.66
C ALA A 169 5.20 -14.55 29.83
N PHE A 170 4.50 -13.44 29.97
CA PHE A 170 5.12 -12.12 30.21
C PHE A 170 5.70 -12.00 31.61
N SER A 171 5.07 -12.65 32.62
CA SER A 171 5.64 -12.75 33.96
C SER A 171 6.78 -13.75 34.05
N ALA A 172 6.67 -14.87 33.32
CA ALA A 172 7.67 -15.95 33.35
C ALA A 172 8.95 -15.62 32.59
N VAL A 173 8.86 -14.78 31.53
CA VAL A 173 9.99 -14.43 30.66
C VAL A 173 10.10 -12.90 30.56
N PRO A 174 10.73 -12.22 31.54
CA PRO A 174 10.88 -10.75 31.52
C PRO A 174 11.57 -10.21 30.27
N ALA A 175 12.41 -11.01 29.61
CA ALA A 175 13.06 -10.66 28.35
C ALA A 175 12.04 -10.44 27.21
N ARG A 176 10.87 -11.07 27.24
CA ARG A 176 9.79 -10.87 26.28
C ARG A 176 9.28 -9.43 26.35
N CYS A 177 9.02 -8.93 27.55
CA CYS A 177 8.60 -7.55 27.77
C CYS A 177 9.66 -6.55 27.28
N ALA A 178 10.91 -6.75 27.68
CA ALA A 178 11.99 -5.84 27.29
C ALA A 178 12.18 -5.79 25.77
N TYR A 179 12.12 -6.94 25.09
CA TYR A 179 12.21 -7.00 23.63
C TYR A 179 11.00 -6.34 22.96
N LEU A 180 9.78 -6.67 23.38
CA LEU A 180 8.55 -6.11 22.85
C LEU A 180 8.51 -4.57 23.02
N SER A 181 8.88 -4.07 24.21
CA SER A 181 8.95 -2.63 24.47
C SER A 181 9.97 -1.93 23.58
N ALA A 182 11.16 -2.55 23.36
CA ALA A 182 12.17 -1.99 22.48
C ALA A 182 11.72 -1.96 21.02
N VAL A 183 11.03 -2.99 20.53
CA VAL A 183 10.45 -3.04 19.18
C VAL A 183 9.40 -1.93 19.02
N MET A 184 8.48 -1.79 19.97
CA MET A 184 7.43 -0.77 19.89
C MET A 184 7.96 0.65 20.00
N SER A 185 9.01 0.87 20.80
CA SER A 185 9.68 2.18 20.84
C SER A 185 10.26 2.56 19.47
N VAL A 186 10.91 1.59 18.77
CA VAL A 186 11.43 1.84 17.41
C VAL A 186 10.31 2.17 16.42
N ILE A 187 9.18 1.48 16.51
CA ILE A 187 8.02 1.74 15.65
C ILE A 187 7.46 3.12 15.92
N ALA A 188 7.25 3.48 17.20
CA ALA A 188 6.70 4.78 17.60
C ALA A 188 7.61 5.94 17.16
N ASP A 189 8.93 5.81 17.34
CA ASP A 189 9.89 6.81 16.89
C ASP A 189 9.90 6.96 15.36
N GLU A 190 9.82 5.84 14.62
CA GLU A 190 9.84 5.88 13.16
C GLU A 190 8.57 6.49 12.58
N THR A 191 7.39 6.10 13.09
CA THR A 191 6.11 6.65 12.64
C THR A 191 5.98 8.14 12.97
N ALA A 192 6.43 8.58 14.16
CA ALA A 192 6.50 9.99 14.51
C ALA A 192 7.45 10.76 13.59
N THR A 193 8.61 10.19 13.25
CA THR A 193 9.56 10.82 12.32
C THR A 193 8.98 10.96 10.91
N VAL A 194 8.18 10.01 10.44
CA VAL A 194 7.49 10.11 9.15
C VAL A 194 6.45 11.23 9.18
N ASP A 195 5.65 11.31 10.25
CA ASP A 195 4.66 12.38 10.44
C ASP A 195 5.31 13.76 10.51
N ASP A 196 6.40 13.89 11.26
CA ASP A 196 7.22 15.12 11.31
C ASP A 196 7.75 15.50 9.91
N GLY A 197 8.18 14.51 9.13
CA GLY A 197 8.64 14.72 7.76
C GLY A 197 7.58 15.32 6.84
N TRP A 198 6.33 14.95 7.05
CA TRP A 198 5.20 15.52 6.31
C TRP A 198 4.81 16.92 6.79
N THR A 199 4.91 17.20 8.10
CA THR A 199 4.31 18.38 8.74
C THR A 199 5.30 19.48 9.07
N THR A 200 6.53 19.14 9.46
CA THR A 200 7.56 20.09 9.93
C THR A 200 8.86 20.02 9.13
N GLY A 201 9.02 18.96 8.35
CA GLY A 201 10.25 18.65 7.61
C GLY A 201 11.29 17.92 8.46
N LEU A 202 12.25 17.27 7.78
CA LEU A 202 13.34 16.50 8.39
C LEU A 202 14.70 17.15 8.09
N ASP A 203 15.61 17.08 9.05
CA ASP A 203 17.02 17.53 8.89
C ASP A 203 17.17 18.97 8.35
N GLY A 204 16.19 19.83 8.63
CA GLY A 204 16.17 21.22 8.18
C GLY A 204 15.58 21.44 6.79
N ALA A 205 15.06 20.38 6.14
CA ALA A 205 14.26 20.51 4.93
C ALA A 205 12.87 21.08 5.25
N ALA A 206 12.19 21.60 4.22
CA ALA A 206 10.79 22.01 4.32
C ALA A 206 9.87 20.79 4.55
N PRO A 207 8.65 20.98 5.07
CA PRO A 207 7.64 19.92 5.14
C PRO A 207 7.42 19.28 3.77
N TYR A 208 7.30 17.94 3.73
CA TYR A 208 7.04 17.27 2.44
C TYR A 208 5.64 17.61 1.89
N SER A 209 4.71 18.01 2.75
CA SER A 209 3.41 18.53 2.32
C SER A 209 3.55 19.77 1.39
N ASP A 210 4.54 20.62 1.62
CA ASP A 210 4.85 21.75 0.73
C ASP A 210 5.33 21.23 -0.64
N THR A 211 6.31 20.33 -0.65
CA THR A 211 6.80 19.67 -1.87
C THR A 211 5.66 19.00 -2.66
N ALA A 212 4.82 18.22 -1.98
CA ALA A 212 3.72 17.47 -2.59
C ALA A 212 2.60 18.39 -3.15
N THR A 213 2.44 19.58 -2.60
CA THR A 213 1.43 20.57 -3.06
C THR A 213 1.99 21.63 -3.99
N GLY A 214 3.22 21.47 -4.45
CA GLY A 214 3.82 22.36 -5.45
C GLY A 214 4.49 23.61 -4.86
N VAL A 215 4.89 23.57 -3.60
CA VAL A 215 5.56 24.69 -2.91
C VAL A 215 7.06 24.39 -2.72
N GLY A 216 7.92 25.34 -3.03
CA GLY A 216 9.37 25.23 -2.85
C GLY A 216 10.15 24.87 -4.12
N ASP A 217 11.48 24.76 -3.97
CA ASP A 217 12.39 24.52 -5.10
C ASP A 217 12.33 23.07 -5.63
N ASP A 218 12.00 22.11 -4.76
CA ASP A 218 11.84 20.69 -5.08
C ASP A 218 10.36 20.29 -5.26
N ALA A 219 9.50 21.28 -5.55
CA ALA A 219 8.05 21.07 -5.67
C ALA A 219 7.69 20.06 -6.76
N LEU A 220 6.81 19.13 -6.42
CA LEU A 220 6.19 18.22 -7.39
C LEU A 220 5.10 18.97 -8.15
N SER A 221 4.96 18.68 -9.44
CA SER A 221 3.73 19.09 -10.11
C SER A 221 2.54 18.24 -9.62
N PRO A 222 1.32 18.77 -9.66
CA PRO A 222 0.15 17.97 -9.32
C PRO A 222 0.03 16.69 -10.15
N THR A 223 0.50 16.70 -11.39
CA THR A 223 0.56 15.52 -12.25
C THR A 223 1.57 14.51 -11.74
N ASP A 224 2.79 14.93 -11.37
CA ASP A 224 3.81 14.02 -10.83
C ASP A 224 3.38 13.37 -9.52
N MET A 225 2.64 14.11 -8.68
CA MET A 225 2.10 13.56 -7.42
C MET A 225 1.04 12.49 -7.70
N ILE A 226 0.12 12.73 -8.64
CA ILE A 226 -0.89 11.76 -9.05
C ILE A 226 -0.24 10.55 -9.73
N ASP A 227 0.72 10.76 -10.63
CA ASP A 227 1.46 9.71 -11.31
C ASP A 227 2.17 8.80 -10.29
N SER A 228 2.87 9.39 -9.32
CA SER A 228 3.56 8.65 -8.26
C SER A 228 2.60 7.82 -7.42
N LEU A 229 1.47 8.40 -7.01
CA LEU A 229 0.43 7.72 -6.23
C LEU A 229 -0.15 6.52 -6.98
N VAL A 230 -0.62 6.72 -8.22
CA VAL A 230 -1.28 5.68 -9.01
C VAL A 230 -0.31 4.55 -9.36
N ASN A 231 0.92 4.88 -9.79
CA ASN A 231 1.94 3.86 -10.10
C ASN A 231 2.29 3.00 -8.88
N MET A 232 2.45 3.63 -7.71
CA MET A 232 2.72 2.92 -6.46
C MET A 232 1.56 1.97 -6.10
N GLN A 233 0.31 2.43 -6.16
CA GLN A 233 -0.86 1.59 -5.88
C GLN A 233 -0.99 0.42 -6.85
N LEU A 234 -0.73 0.64 -8.15
CA LEU A 234 -0.71 -0.44 -9.14
C LEU A 234 0.35 -1.50 -8.82
N SER A 235 1.57 -1.07 -8.45
CA SER A 235 2.65 -1.98 -8.05
C SER A 235 2.31 -2.79 -6.80
N GLN A 236 1.69 -2.16 -5.81
CA GLN A 236 1.27 -2.82 -4.57
C GLN A 236 0.16 -3.84 -4.81
N LEU A 237 -0.87 -3.48 -5.59
CA LEU A 237 -1.96 -4.40 -5.95
C LEU A 237 -1.43 -5.60 -6.77
N GLU A 238 -0.49 -5.37 -7.68
CA GLU A 238 0.17 -6.43 -8.43
C GLU A 238 0.94 -7.38 -7.51
N SER A 239 1.73 -6.83 -6.59
CA SER A 239 2.51 -7.61 -5.62
C SER A 239 1.59 -8.45 -4.72
N THR A 240 0.50 -7.88 -4.21
CA THR A 240 -0.50 -8.58 -3.40
C THR A 240 -1.20 -9.68 -4.21
N SER A 241 -1.62 -9.40 -5.44
CA SER A 241 -2.26 -10.40 -6.32
C SER A 241 -1.31 -11.57 -6.61
N LYS A 242 -0.05 -11.31 -6.94
CA LYS A 242 0.97 -12.35 -7.17
C LYS A 242 1.21 -13.21 -5.93
N LEU A 243 1.33 -12.59 -4.76
CA LEU A 243 1.57 -13.27 -3.49
C LEU A 243 0.40 -14.20 -3.13
N LEU A 244 -0.84 -13.72 -3.24
CA LEU A 244 -2.04 -14.50 -2.97
C LEU A 244 -2.27 -15.60 -4.01
N THR A 245 -1.91 -15.36 -5.27
CA THR A 245 -1.95 -16.41 -6.32
C THR A 245 -0.98 -17.53 -5.99
N ALA A 246 0.27 -17.22 -5.64
CA ALA A 246 1.26 -18.20 -5.24
C ALA A 246 0.80 -19.01 -4.01
N GLU A 247 0.20 -18.35 -3.00
CA GLU A 247 -0.39 -19.03 -1.83
C GLU A 247 -1.49 -20.00 -2.23
N SER A 248 -2.35 -19.63 -3.17
CA SER A 248 -3.46 -20.47 -3.65
C SER A 248 -2.99 -21.74 -4.38
N GLU A 249 -1.77 -21.76 -4.88
CA GLU A 249 -1.16 -22.86 -5.63
C GLU A 249 -0.32 -23.79 -4.75
N LEU A 250 -0.16 -23.49 -3.45
CA LEU A 250 0.59 -24.34 -2.54
C LEU A 250 -0.05 -25.70 -2.38
N ALA A 251 0.79 -26.73 -2.32
CA ALA A 251 0.34 -28.10 -2.01
C ALA A 251 -0.22 -28.16 -0.57
N PRO A 252 -1.24 -29.01 -0.30
CA PRO A 252 -1.74 -29.17 1.05
C PRO A 252 -0.63 -29.52 2.05
N GLY A 253 -0.48 -28.69 3.08
CA GLY A 253 0.54 -28.85 4.13
C GLY A 253 1.92 -28.28 3.78
N ALA A 254 2.06 -27.56 2.68
CA ALA A 254 3.25 -26.73 2.43
C ALA A 254 3.25 -25.52 3.36
N ASP A 255 4.45 -25.03 3.68
CA ASP A 255 4.60 -23.82 4.46
C ASP A 255 4.17 -22.60 3.63
N SER A 256 3.40 -21.71 4.24
CA SER A 256 2.96 -20.46 3.63
C SER A 256 4.10 -19.45 3.58
N ASP A 257 4.23 -18.76 2.46
CA ASP A 257 5.14 -17.62 2.30
C ASP A 257 4.47 -16.27 2.62
N LEU A 258 3.15 -16.28 2.94
CA LEU A 258 2.46 -15.05 3.34
C LEU A 258 3.05 -14.49 4.65
N PRO A 259 3.23 -13.17 4.73
CA PRO A 259 3.52 -12.51 5.99
C PRO A 259 2.41 -12.74 7.03
N VAL A 260 2.79 -12.75 8.31
CA VAL A 260 1.82 -12.75 9.41
C VAL A 260 0.88 -11.56 9.28
N GLY A 261 -0.42 -11.84 9.34
CA GLY A 261 -1.45 -10.81 9.24
C GLY A 261 -1.59 -10.16 7.84
N GLU A 262 -1.12 -10.82 6.76
CA GLU A 262 -1.15 -10.23 5.41
C GLU A 262 -2.55 -9.79 4.99
N MET A 263 -3.56 -10.62 5.22
CA MET A 263 -4.95 -10.30 4.89
C MET A 263 -5.43 -9.06 5.65
N PHE A 264 -5.16 -8.98 6.96
CA PHE A 264 -5.45 -7.82 7.80
C PHE A 264 -4.74 -6.55 7.30
N GLN A 265 -3.45 -6.67 6.98
CA GLN A 265 -2.65 -5.59 6.45
C GLN A 265 -3.23 -5.06 5.15
N PHE A 266 -3.66 -5.96 4.28
CA PHE A 266 -4.22 -5.60 2.98
C PHE A 266 -5.60 -4.92 3.12
N VAL A 267 -6.45 -5.30 4.08
CA VAL A 267 -7.69 -4.56 4.39
C VAL A 267 -7.40 -3.09 4.70
N ALA A 268 -6.40 -2.85 5.54
CA ALA A 268 -6.04 -1.48 5.93
C ALA A 268 -5.47 -0.67 4.75
N GLN A 269 -4.63 -1.30 3.92
CA GLN A 269 -4.08 -0.69 2.70
C GLN A 269 -5.20 -0.36 1.70
N LEU A 270 -6.14 -1.29 1.50
CA LEU A 270 -7.28 -1.11 0.60
C LEU A 270 -8.15 0.09 1.02
N ARG A 271 -8.32 0.29 2.33
CA ARG A 271 -9.00 1.48 2.86
C ARG A 271 -8.29 2.77 2.45
N GLY A 272 -6.96 2.85 2.60
CA GLY A 272 -6.18 4.01 2.16
C GLY A 272 -6.26 4.25 0.65
N ILE A 273 -6.31 3.17 -0.17
CA ILE A 273 -6.56 3.26 -1.61
C ILE A 273 -7.94 3.89 -1.86
N GLY A 274 -8.99 3.41 -1.16
CA GLY A 274 -10.35 3.94 -1.28
C GLY A 274 -10.45 5.42 -0.90
N GLU A 275 -9.81 5.83 0.19
CA GLU A 275 -9.75 7.23 0.61
C GLU A 275 -9.01 8.11 -0.43
N SER A 276 -7.93 7.60 -1.03
CA SER A 276 -7.20 8.30 -2.09
C SER A 276 -8.08 8.54 -3.32
N TYR A 277 -8.81 7.53 -3.79
CA TYR A 277 -9.71 7.69 -4.94
C TYR A 277 -10.94 8.54 -4.63
N SER A 278 -11.42 8.52 -3.40
CA SER A 278 -12.46 9.44 -2.95
C SER A 278 -12.00 10.91 -3.02
N ALA A 279 -10.75 11.19 -2.66
CA ALA A 279 -10.18 12.53 -2.79
C ALA A 279 -9.95 12.93 -4.27
N LEU A 280 -9.65 11.96 -5.15
CA LEU A 280 -9.45 12.20 -6.58
C LEU A 280 -10.77 12.22 -7.39
N ASP A 281 -11.93 11.98 -6.76
CA ASP A 281 -13.24 11.84 -7.43
C ASP A 281 -13.56 13.03 -8.35
N ALA A 282 -13.22 14.24 -7.93
CA ALA A 282 -13.44 15.44 -8.72
C ALA A 282 -12.69 15.50 -10.06
N LEU A 283 -11.65 14.69 -10.23
CA LEU A 283 -10.89 14.54 -11.48
C LEU A 283 -11.36 13.36 -12.33
N LEU A 284 -12.20 12.48 -11.78
CA LEU A 284 -12.71 11.30 -12.44
C LEU A 284 -14.11 11.54 -13.02
N THR A 285 -14.51 10.74 -13.99
CA THR A 285 -15.92 10.70 -14.37
C THR A 285 -16.69 9.85 -13.36
N PRO A 286 -18.00 10.14 -13.12
CA PRO A 286 -18.80 9.33 -12.18
C PRO A 286 -18.74 7.82 -12.48
N ARG A 287 -18.67 7.43 -13.75
CA ARG A 287 -18.55 6.03 -14.16
C ARG A 287 -17.25 5.39 -13.67
N VAL A 288 -16.12 6.11 -13.74
CA VAL A 288 -14.82 5.60 -13.31
C VAL A 288 -14.78 5.51 -11.79
N SER A 289 -15.27 6.54 -11.09
CA SER A 289 -15.35 6.53 -9.62
C SER A 289 -16.22 5.37 -9.10
N GLU A 290 -17.40 5.17 -9.70
CA GLU A 290 -18.30 4.06 -9.36
C GLU A 290 -17.62 2.69 -9.61
N ALA A 291 -16.92 2.53 -10.74
CA ALA A 291 -16.25 1.29 -11.08
C ALA A 291 -15.13 0.95 -10.06
N VAL A 292 -14.33 1.94 -9.67
CA VAL A 292 -13.29 1.74 -8.64
C VAL A 292 -13.92 1.39 -7.28
N ALA A 293 -14.94 2.14 -6.86
CA ALA A 293 -15.63 1.90 -5.59
C ALA A 293 -16.26 0.50 -5.54
N GLU A 294 -16.89 0.04 -6.62
CA GLU A 294 -17.46 -1.31 -6.73
C GLU A 294 -16.38 -2.39 -6.57
N ARG A 295 -15.21 -2.24 -7.22
CA ARG A 295 -14.12 -3.20 -7.10
C ARG A 295 -13.52 -3.23 -5.70
N ILE A 296 -13.35 -2.09 -5.06
CA ILE A 296 -12.92 -2.00 -3.66
C ILE A 296 -13.92 -2.73 -2.75
N ALA A 297 -15.21 -2.48 -2.89
CA ALA A 297 -16.25 -3.13 -2.07
C ALA A 297 -16.26 -4.66 -2.21
N VAL A 298 -16.01 -5.19 -3.43
CA VAL A 298 -15.89 -6.64 -3.64
C VAL A 298 -14.70 -7.23 -2.86
N VAL A 299 -13.54 -6.55 -2.87
CA VAL A 299 -12.37 -7.02 -2.11
C VAL A 299 -12.62 -6.91 -0.61
N GLU A 300 -13.22 -5.82 -0.14
CA GLU A 300 -13.58 -5.63 1.28
C GLU A 300 -14.53 -6.72 1.78
N GLU A 301 -15.54 -7.10 0.99
CA GLU A 301 -16.46 -8.19 1.34
C GLU A 301 -15.72 -9.52 1.52
N LEU A 302 -14.78 -9.85 0.63
CA LEU A 302 -13.95 -11.04 0.73
C LEU A 302 -13.01 -11.04 1.95
N LEU A 303 -12.66 -9.87 2.46
CA LEU A 303 -11.72 -9.66 3.56
C LEU A 303 -12.40 -9.30 4.89
N ALA A 304 -13.73 -9.28 4.96
CA ALA A 304 -14.46 -8.80 6.12
C ALA A 304 -14.07 -9.48 7.45
N ASP A 305 -13.75 -10.78 7.41
CA ASP A 305 -13.32 -11.55 8.58
C ASP A 305 -11.91 -11.19 9.08
N ASP A 306 -11.06 -10.59 8.22
CA ASP A 306 -9.69 -10.22 8.55
C ASP A 306 -9.56 -8.76 9.02
N ALA A 307 -10.66 -8.01 9.03
CA ALA A 307 -10.64 -6.56 9.26
C ALA A 307 -10.32 -6.15 10.71
N THR A 308 -10.37 -7.08 11.66
CA THR A 308 -10.33 -6.76 13.09
C THR A 308 -8.96 -6.99 13.73
N GLU A 309 -8.29 -8.09 13.39
CA GLU A 309 -6.99 -8.44 13.98
C GLU A 309 -6.12 -9.28 13.04
N PRO A 310 -4.79 -9.17 13.15
CA PRO A 310 -3.86 -9.99 12.37
C PRO A 310 -3.97 -11.47 12.75
N SER A 311 -3.93 -12.35 11.75
CA SER A 311 -3.89 -13.81 11.92
C SER A 311 -2.50 -14.35 11.59
N GLU A 312 -2.02 -15.31 12.38
CA GLU A 312 -0.85 -16.12 12.03
C GLU A 312 -1.22 -17.32 11.13
N THR A 313 -2.53 -17.61 11.01
CA THR A 313 -3.01 -18.70 10.16
C THR A 313 -3.22 -18.17 8.73
N PRO A 314 -2.57 -18.76 7.72
CA PRO A 314 -2.79 -18.39 6.33
C PRO A 314 -4.25 -18.61 5.89
N PRO A 315 -4.74 -17.89 4.88
CA PRO A 315 -6.05 -18.16 4.29
C PRO A 315 -6.07 -19.54 3.62
N THR A 316 -7.26 -20.09 3.42
CA THR A 316 -7.39 -21.29 2.57
C THR A 316 -7.05 -20.96 1.12
N ALA A 317 -6.57 -21.95 0.36
CA ALA A 317 -6.22 -21.78 -1.05
C ALA A 317 -7.37 -21.17 -1.89
N ASP A 318 -8.62 -21.63 -1.66
CA ASP A 318 -9.79 -21.09 -2.35
C ASP A 318 -10.02 -19.60 -2.02
N ARG A 319 -9.82 -19.23 -0.75
CA ARG A 319 -9.96 -17.83 -0.31
C ARG A 319 -8.85 -16.95 -0.88
N ALA A 320 -7.59 -17.39 -0.80
CA ALA A 320 -6.45 -16.70 -1.40
C ALA A 320 -6.67 -16.45 -2.89
N LYS A 321 -7.15 -17.48 -3.62
CA LYS A 321 -7.49 -17.37 -5.04
C LYS A 321 -8.62 -16.37 -5.32
N ALA A 322 -9.68 -16.38 -4.51
CA ALA A 322 -10.80 -15.45 -4.70
C ALA A 322 -10.37 -14.00 -4.48
N VAL A 323 -9.61 -13.74 -3.41
CA VAL A 323 -9.07 -12.40 -3.13
C VAL A 323 -8.08 -11.97 -4.22
N ALA A 324 -7.14 -12.85 -4.64
CA ALA A 324 -6.21 -12.54 -5.72
C ALA A 324 -6.91 -12.10 -7.01
N ALA A 325 -7.99 -12.82 -7.39
CA ALA A 325 -8.77 -12.47 -8.57
C ALA A 325 -9.45 -11.10 -8.44
N ALA A 326 -10.06 -10.82 -7.29
CA ALA A 326 -10.72 -9.53 -7.05
C ALA A 326 -9.72 -8.35 -7.02
N VAL A 327 -8.53 -8.55 -6.41
CA VAL A 327 -7.43 -7.58 -6.41
C VAL A 327 -6.94 -7.30 -7.82
N GLU A 328 -6.78 -8.35 -8.64
CA GLU A 328 -6.38 -8.19 -10.04
C GLU A 328 -7.44 -7.42 -10.85
N GLU A 329 -8.73 -7.67 -10.63
CA GLU A 329 -9.79 -6.89 -11.28
C GLU A 329 -9.76 -5.40 -10.86
N LEU A 330 -9.52 -5.10 -9.58
CA LEU A 330 -9.32 -3.73 -9.11
C LEU A 330 -8.10 -3.09 -9.80
N ARG A 331 -6.96 -3.78 -9.82
CA ARG A 331 -5.73 -3.32 -10.47
C ARG A 331 -5.96 -3.01 -11.95
N VAL A 332 -6.63 -3.91 -12.67
CA VAL A 332 -6.97 -3.71 -14.10
C VAL A 332 -7.89 -2.51 -14.29
N THR A 333 -8.89 -2.32 -13.44
CA THR A 333 -9.78 -1.15 -13.49
C THR A 333 -8.98 0.14 -13.32
N ILE A 334 -8.08 0.21 -12.34
CA ILE A 334 -7.20 1.37 -12.13
C ILE A 334 -6.29 1.58 -13.34
N ALA A 335 -5.61 0.53 -13.80
CA ALA A 335 -4.66 0.61 -14.91
C ALA A 335 -5.29 1.02 -16.26
N THR A 336 -6.57 0.73 -16.47
CA THR A 336 -7.24 1.02 -17.74
C THR A 336 -8.12 2.27 -17.69
N GLU A 337 -8.92 2.42 -16.64
CA GLU A 337 -9.92 3.50 -16.56
C GLU A 337 -9.37 4.74 -15.84
N VAL A 338 -8.73 4.58 -14.68
CA VAL A 338 -8.18 5.71 -13.92
C VAL A 338 -6.97 6.31 -14.62
N VAL A 339 -6.01 5.48 -15.04
CA VAL A 339 -4.82 5.93 -15.79
C VAL A 339 -5.23 6.73 -17.02
N SER A 340 -6.22 6.24 -17.78
CA SER A 340 -6.74 6.97 -18.95
C SER A 340 -7.47 8.26 -18.58
N ALA A 341 -8.23 8.28 -17.48
CA ALA A 341 -9.01 9.45 -17.07
C ALA A 341 -8.13 10.57 -16.51
N LEU A 342 -7.06 10.21 -15.80
CA LEU A 342 -6.12 11.15 -15.18
C LEU A 342 -4.90 11.46 -16.06
N ASP A 343 -4.77 10.84 -17.24
CA ASP A 343 -3.60 10.96 -18.12
C ASP A 343 -2.28 10.63 -17.39
N VAL A 344 -2.32 9.54 -16.59
CA VAL A 344 -1.18 9.09 -15.79
C VAL A 344 -0.14 8.43 -16.68
N THR A 345 1.12 8.80 -16.49
CA THR A 345 2.25 8.12 -17.11
C THR A 345 2.60 6.87 -16.31
N ILE A 346 2.35 5.67 -16.90
CA ILE A 346 2.74 4.43 -16.24
C ILE A 346 4.27 4.28 -16.33
N SER A 347 4.91 4.19 -15.17
CA SER A 347 6.31 3.83 -15.05
C SER A 347 6.40 2.33 -14.75
N PHE A 348 6.97 1.56 -15.69
CA PHE A 348 7.35 0.18 -15.39
C PHE A 348 8.58 0.22 -14.47
N SER A 349 8.52 -0.44 -13.31
CA SER A 349 9.72 -0.59 -12.51
C SER A 349 10.70 -1.47 -13.27
N GLU A 350 11.95 -1.03 -13.42
CA GLU A 350 13.01 -1.82 -14.07
C GLU A 350 13.37 -3.11 -13.31
N ASN A 351 12.65 -3.43 -12.24
CA ASN A 351 12.86 -4.62 -11.38
C ASN A 351 12.18 -5.90 -11.88
N ASP A 352 11.53 -5.89 -13.03
CA ASP A 352 10.85 -7.09 -13.57
C ASP A 352 11.78 -8.11 -14.25
N GLY A 353 13.09 -8.01 -14.07
CA GLY A 353 14.04 -8.80 -14.84
C GLY A 353 15.13 -9.59 -14.11
N ASP A 354 15.39 -9.38 -12.83
CA ASP A 354 16.51 -10.05 -12.13
C ASP A 354 16.07 -10.65 -10.78
N SER A 355 15.50 -11.84 -10.81
CA SER A 355 15.40 -12.75 -9.67
C SER A 355 15.80 -14.16 -10.06
#